data_4d4b13b4dda75e26268df822742f56d4
#
_entry.id   4d4b13b4dda75e26268df822742f56d4
#
_cell.length_a   1.000
_cell.length_b   1.000
_cell.length_c   1.000
_cell.angle_alpha   90.00
_cell.angle_beta   90.00
_cell.angle_gamma   90.00
#
_symmetry.space_group_name_H-M   'P 1'
#
loop_
_entity.id
_entity.type
_entity.pdbx_description
1 polymer ?
#
loop_
_entity_poly.entity_id
_entity_poly.type
_entity_poly.pdbx_seq_one_letter_code
_entity_poly.pdbx_strand_id
1 'polypeptide(L)'
;MTNKKTGTVESVETEAGRARITWHPAENADFVLAVSHGAGGGIDARDLVALAAELPRHGVTVALVEQPWRVAGKKVAPAPKTLDLGWRGIWPAVRSKKLPVIAGGRSAGARVACRTATELGAAAVLALSFPLHPPGKPEKSRADELLGSGVPTLVVQGGNDPFGKPAEYPEGPYELVEIPYGDHSFNVPKRAELGQDEAVALITQAVTGWIKGLREC
;
A
#
# COMPACT_ATOMS: atom_id res chain seq x y z
N MET A 1 -23.35 9.02 17.27
CA MET A 1 -23.60 7.74 16.56
C MET A 1 -22.93 7.85 15.20
N THR A 2 -21.69 7.40 15.07
CA THR A 2 -20.93 7.45 13.82
C THR A 2 -21.37 6.27 12.96
N ASN A 3 -22.12 6.60 11.89
CA ASN A 3 -22.54 5.65 10.87
C ASN A 3 -21.27 5.08 10.19
N LYS A 4 -20.83 3.88 10.58
CA LYS A 4 -19.80 3.13 9.86
C LYS A 4 -20.39 2.84 8.48
N LYS A 5 -20.13 3.69 7.49
CA LYS A 5 -20.36 3.31 6.08
C LYS A 5 -19.44 2.12 5.81
N THR A 6 -19.96 0.91 5.94
CA THR A 6 -19.29 -0.30 5.49
C THR A 6 -19.03 -0.15 3.99
N GLY A 7 -17.79 -0.35 3.58
CA GLY A 7 -17.39 -0.23 2.18
C GLY A 7 -18.21 -1.15 1.28
N THR A 8 -18.51 -0.71 0.06
CA THR A 8 -19.12 -1.56 -0.96
C THR A 8 -18.07 -2.52 -1.53
N VAL A 9 -18.48 -3.78 -1.75
CA VAL A 9 -17.57 -4.82 -2.25
C VAL A 9 -17.88 -5.09 -3.72
N GLU A 10 -16.84 -5.07 -4.55
CA GLU A 10 -16.86 -5.35 -5.97
C GLU A 10 -15.96 -6.56 -6.28
N SER A 11 -16.46 -7.53 -7.03
CA SER A 11 -15.66 -8.66 -7.53
C SER A 11 -15.19 -8.35 -8.95
N VAL A 12 -13.92 -8.60 -9.22
CA VAL A 12 -13.29 -8.35 -10.52
C VAL A 12 -12.62 -9.63 -10.99
N GLU A 13 -12.99 -10.12 -12.18
CA GLU A 13 -12.31 -11.24 -12.82
C GLU A 13 -11.01 -10.74 -13.45
N THR A 14 -9.92 -11.47 -13.18
CA THR A 14 -8.58 -11.17 -13.73
C THR A 14 -7.96 -12.44 -14.33
N GLU A 15 -6.90 -12.30 -15.11
CA GLU A 15 -6.16 -13.46 -15.63
C GLU A 15 -5.55 -14.36 -14.53
N ALA A 16 -5.35 -13.79 -13.33
CA ALA A 16 -4.86 -14.55 -12.16
C ALA A 16 -5.99 -15.16 -11.31
N GLY A 17 -7.25 -14.97 -11.72
CA GLY A 17 -8.47 -15.37 -11.01
C GLY A 17 -9.25 -14.18 -10.46
N ARG A 18 -10.27 -14.45 -9.64
CA ARG A 18 -11.14 -13.43 -9.08
C ARG A 18 -10.44 -12.63 -7.99
N ALA A 19 -10.37 -11.31 -8.15
CA ALA A 19 -9.99 -10.34 -7.14
C ALA A 19 -11.23 -9.71 -6.49
N ARG A 20 -11.04 -8.98 -5.39
CA ARG A 20 -12.10 -8.27 -4.70
C ARG A 20 -11.62 -6.88 -4.29
N ILE A 21 -12.45 -5.87 -4.51
CA ILE A 21 -12.20 -4.49 -4.11
C ILE A 21 -13.24 -4.10 -3.07
N THR A 22 -12.78 -3.64 -1.89
CA THR A 22 -13.64 -3.00 -0.90
C THR A 22 -13.46 -1.50 -1.01
N TRP A 23 -14.51 -0.79 -1.40
CA TRP A 23 -14.50 0.64 -1.64
C TRP A 23 -14.88 1.43 -0.41
N HIS A 24 -14.07 2.44 -0.07
CA HIS A 24 -14.31 3.44 0.96
C HIS A 24 -14.38 4.82 0.27
N PRO A 25 -15.55 5.26 -0.19
CA PRO A 25 -15.68 6.46 -1.00
C PRO A 25 -15.50 7.73 -0.17
N ALA A 26 -14.83 8.72 -0.74
CA ALA A 26 -14.86 10.11 -0.30
C ALA A 26 -15.99 10.86 -1.02
N GLU A 27 -16.60 11.86 -0.36
CA GLU A 27 -17.69 12.66 -0.96
C GLU A 27 -17.18 13.54 -2.12
N ASN A 28 -16.01 14.19 -1.91
CA ASN A 28 -15.35 15.03 -2.92
C ASN A 28 -13.94 14.47 -3.13
N ALA A 29 -13.84 13.41 -3.91
CA ALA A 29 -12.57 12.74 -4.14
C ALA A 29 -11.75 13.44 -5.22
N ASP A 30 -10.48 13.72 -4.92
CA ASP A 30 -9.46 14.18 -5.87
C ASP A 30 -8.60 13.01 -6.38
N PHE A 31 -8.48 11.97 -5.56
CA PHE A 31 -7.68 10.77 -5.84
C PHE A 31 -8.43 9.49 -5.52
N VAL A 32 -8.01 8.41 -6.16
CA VAL A 32 -8.25 7.05 -5.70
C VAL A 32 -6.94 6.47 -5.20
N LEU A 33 -6.89 5.98 -3.97
CA LEU A 33 -5.82 5.11 -3.49
C LEU A 33 -6.27 3.65 -3.66
N ALA A 34 -5.68 2.96 -4.63
CA ALA A 34 -5.81 1.51 -4.74
C ALA A 34 -4.67 0.87 -3.94
N VAL A 35 -4.99 0.15 -2.88
CA VAL A 35 -3.97 -0.41 -1.99
C VAL A 35 -4.21 -1.90 -1.71
N SER A 36 -3.16 -2.72 -1.94
CA SER A 36 -3.19 -4.17 -1.76
C SER A 36 -2.40 -4.61 -0.52
N HIS A 37 -2.71 -5.81 -0.06
CA HIS A 37 -2.11 -6.45 1.11
C HIS A 37 -0.77 -7.13 0.82
N GLY A 38 -0.05 -7.52 1.88
CA GLY A 38 1.16 -8.33 1.83
C GLY A 38 0.89 -9.84 1.69
N ALA A 39 1.95 -10.62 1.54
CA ALA A 39 1.89 -12.08 1.37
C ALA A 39 1.37 -12.81 2.63
N GLY A 40 1.62 -12.26 3.83
CA GLY A 40 1.25 -12.87 5.11
C GLY A 40 -0.07 -12.38 5.71
N GLY A 41 -0.79 -11.45 5.06
CA GLY A 41 -1.98 -10.81 5.62
C GLY A 41 -3.10 -10.61 4.61
N GLY A 42 -4.11 -9.84 5.02
CA GLY A 42 -5.25 -9.42 4.20
C GLY A 42 -5.43 -7.90 4.25
N ILE A 43 -6.57 -7.44 3.76
CA ILE A 43 -6.97 -6.03 3.81
C ILE A 43 -7.38 -5.57 5.22
N ASP A 44 -7.43 -6.48 6.17
CA ASP A 44 -7.68 -6.28 7.60
C ASP A 44 -6.44 -5.85 8.39
N ALA A 45 -5.30 -5.67 7.72
CA ALA A 45 -4.09 -5.12 8.34
C ALA A 45 -4.36 -3.72 8.90
N ARG A 46 -3.83 -3.43 10.12
CA ARG A 46 -4.14 -2.20 10.88
C ARG A 46 -3.87 -0.93 10.11
N ASP A 47 -2.74 -0.88 9.40
CA ASP A 47 -2.34 0.22 8.54
C ASP A 47 -3.35 0.45 7.40
N LEU A 48 -3.77 -0.60 6.70
CA LEU A 48 -4.74 -0.52 5.61
C LEU A 48 -6.13 -0.10 6.11
N VAL A 49 -6.57 -0.66 7.24
CA VAL A 49 -7.85 -0.30 7.88
C VAL A 49 -7.84 1.17 8.33
N ALA A 50 -6.73 1.64 8.90
CA ALA A 50 -6.59 3.03 9.34
C ALA A 50 -6.62 4.00 8.16
N LEU A 51 -5.92 3.71 7.06
CA LEU A 51 -5.96 4.50 5.84
C LEU A 51 -7.36 4.55 5.24
N ALA A 52 -8.06 3.40 5.19
CA ALA A 52 -9.42 3.32 4.68
C ALA A 52 -10.46 4.07 5.54
N ALA A 53 -10.19 4.23 6.84
CA ALA A 53 -11.04 4.98 7.76
C ALA A 53 -10.78 6.50 7.69
N GLU A 54 -9.52 6.91 7.48
CA GLU A 54 -9.12 8.31 7.58
C GLU A 54 -9.13 9.05 6.24
N LEU A 55 -8.55 8.47 5.19
CA LEU A 55 -8.33 9.16 3.92
C LEU A 55 -9.61 9.65 3.20
N PRO A 56 -10.78 9.00 3.32
CA PRO A 56 -12.00 9.54 2.75
C PRO A 56 -12.39 10.93 3.26
N ARG A 57 -12.02 11.28 4.50
CA ARG A 57 -12.22 12.62 5.07
C ARG A 57 -11.30 13.67 4.46
N HIS A 58 -10.26 13.21 3.78
CA HIS A 58 -9.26 14.04 3.12
C HIS A 58 -9.36 14.01 1.60
N GLY A 59 -10.54 13.67 1.04
CA GLY A 59 -10.78 13.70 -0.40
C GLY A 59 -10.12 12.55 -1.18
N VAL A 60 -9.87 11.41 -0.54
CA VAL A 60 -9.27 10.23 -1.19
C VAL A 60 -10.21 9.04 -1.07
N THR A 61 -10.75 8.57 -2.18
CA THR A 61 -11.45 7.30 -2.20
C THR A 61 -10.45 6.15 -2.05
N VAL A 62 -10.65 5.27 -1.08
CA VAL A 62 -9.77 4.12 -0.87
C VAL A 62 -10.38 2.85 -1.42
N ALA A 63 -9.62 2.14 -2.24
CA ALA A 63 -9.92 0.83 -2.78
C ALA A 63 -9.00 -0.21 -2.13
N LEU A 64 -9.47 -0.93 -1.13
CA LEU A 64 -8.75 -2.06 -0.53
C LEU A 64 -8.86 -3.27 -1.45
N VAL A 65 -7.74 -3.73 -2.00
CA VAL A 65 -7.68 -4.78 -3.00
C VAL A 65 -7.23 -6.10 -2.40
N GLU A 66 -8.09 -7.10 -2.43
CA GLU A 66 -7.71 -8.50 -2.16
C GLU A 66 -7.30 -9.18 -3.47
N GLN A 67 -6.06 -9.61 -3.52
CA GLN A 67 -5.48 -10.31 -4.65
C GLN A 67 -6.16 -11.68 -4.90
N PRO A 68 -6.23 -12.17 -6.15
CA PRO A 68 -6.94 -13.40 -6.52
C PRO A 68 -6.57 -14.62 -5.68
N TRP A 69 -5.29 -14.81 -5.38
CA TRP A 69 -4.85 -15.94 -4.55
C TRP A 69 -5.44 -15.90 -3.13
N ARG A 70 -5.60 -14.68 -2.57
CA ARG A 70 -6.19 -14.51 -1.23
C ARG A 70 -7.69 -14.78 -1.25
N VAL A 71 -8.38 -14.25 -2.26
CA VAL A 71 -9.82 -14.53 -2.49
C VAL A 71 -10.08 -16.03 -2.66
N ALA A 72 -9.17 -16.74 -3.33
CA ALA A 72 -9.21 -18.20 -3.49
C ALA A 72 -8.84 -18.99 -2.22
N GLY A 73 -8.58 -18.31 -1.09
CA GLY A 73 -8.25 -18.96 0.20
C GLY A 73 -6.85 -19.57 0.25
N LYS A 74 -5.96 -19.27 -0.69
CA LYS A 74 -4.60 -19.79 -0.68
C LYS A 74 -3.77 -19.14 0.43
N LYS A 75 -2.94 -19.92 1.11
CA LYS A 75 -2.08 -19.44 2.21
C LYS A 75 -0.75 -18.85 1.73
N VAL A 76 -0.31 -19.21 0.53
CA VAL A 76 1.00 -18.81 -0.01
C VAL A 76 0.77 -17.91 -1.21
N ALA A 77 1.42 -16.75 -1.22
CA ALA A 77 1.39 -15.84 -2.34
C ALA A 77 2.10 -16.47 -3.55
N PRO A 78 1.54 -16.31 -4.76
CA PRO A 78 2.16 -16.81 -5.99
C PRO A 78 3.41 -16.00 -6.37
N ALA A 79 4.05 -16.41 -7.45
CA ALA A 79 5.19 -15.71 -8.02
C ALA A 79 4.85 -14.23 -8.36
N PRO A 80 5.84 -13.32 -8.34
CA PRO A 80 5.64 -11.90 -8.60
C PRO A 80 4.82 -11.60 -9.87
N LYS A 81 5.11 -12.29 -10.98
CA LYS A 81 4.36 -12.12 -12.25
C LYS A 81 2.86 -12.39 -12.11
N THR A 82 2.46 -13.37 -11.30
CA THR A 82 1.05 -13.69 -11.07
C THR A 82 0.37 -12.61 -10.21
N LEU A 83 1.10 -12.03 -9.24
CA LEU A 83 0.60 -10.88 -8.47
C LEU A 83 0.39 -9.67 -9.38
N ASP A 84 1.32 -9.41 -10.29
CA ASP A 84 1.22 -8.31 -11.25
C ASP A 84 0.04 -8.50 -12.21
N LEU A 85 -0.23 -9.73 -12.69
CA LEU A 85 -1.42 -10.04 -13.50
C LEU A 85 -2.72 -9.74 -12.77
N GLY A 86 -2.84 -10.19 -11.51
CA GLY A 86 -4.00 -9.89 -10.68
C GLY A 86 -4.21 -8.39 -10.49
N TRP A 87 -3.12 -7.64 -10.27
CA TRP A 87 -3.15 -6.20 -10.10
C TRP A 87 -3.54 -5.46 -11.37
N ARG A 88 -2.96 -5.82 -12.52
CA ARG A 88 -3.35 -5.28 -13.82
C ARG A 88 -4.83 -5.50 -14.11
N GLY A 89 -5.35 -6.67 -13.77
CA GLY A 89 -6.75 -7.01 -14.01
C GLY A 89 -7.75 -6.15 -13.23
N ILE A 90 -7.40 -5.64 -12.04
CA ILE A 90 -8.28 -4.75 -11.28
C ILE A 90 -8.19 -3.28 -11.75
N TRP A 91 -7.15 -2.92 -12.47
CA TRP A 91 -6.88 -1.53 -12.79
C TRP A 91 -7.98 -0.81 -13.58
N PRO A 92 -8.67 -1.45 -14.57
CA PRO A 92 -9.82 -0.84 -15.23
C PRO A 92 -10.94 -0.44 -14.28
N ALA A 93 -11.25 -1.28 -13.27
CA ALA A 93 -12.25 -0.98 -12.25
C ALA A 93 -11.88 0.24 -11.41
N VAL A 94 -10.60 0.34 -11.01
CA VAL A 94 -10.08 1.49 -10.26
C VAL A 94 -10.14 2.78 -11.09
N ARG A 95 -9.70 2.72 -12.36
CA ARG A 95 -9.74 3.87 -13.29
C ARG A 95 -11.14 4.30 -13.70
N SER A 96 -12.16 3.44 -13.53
CA SER A 96 -13.55 3.80 -13.82
C SER A 96 -14.06 5.02 -13.04
N LYS A 97 -13.39 5.37 -11.92
CA LYS A 97 -13.69 6.56 -11.12
C LYS A 97 -13.27 7.86 -11.79
N LYS A 98 -12.48 7.80 -12.89
CA LYS A 98 -12.01 8.97 -13.67
C LYS A 98 -11.22 9.99 -12.84
N LEU A 99 -10.53 9.53 -11.81
CA LEU A 99 -9.65 10.30 -10.94
C LEU A 99 -8.20 9.81 -11.08
N PRO A 100 -7.20 10.63 -10.76
CA PRO A 100 -5.82 10.18 -10.62
C PRO A 100 -5.74 9.04 -9.60
N VAL A 101 -5.00 7.98 -9.94
CA VAL A 101 -4.89 6.79 -9.09
C VAL A 101 -3.50 6.73 -8.47
N ILE A 102 -3.46 6.66 -7.16
CA ILE A 102 -2.26 6.31 -6.39
C ILE A 102 -2.24 4.78 -6.28
N ALA A 103 -1.22 4.15 -6.86
CA ALA A 103 -0.98 2.71 -6.69
C ALA A 103 -0.35 2.45 -5.33
N GLY A 104 -0.91 1.58 -4.53
CA GLY A 104 -0.37 1.34 -3.20
C GLY A 104 -0.36 -0.12 -2.79
N GLY A 105 0.40 -0.40 -1.78
CA GLY A 105 0.41 -1.72 -1.20
C GLY A 105 1.33 -1.85 0.00
N ARG A 106 1.14 -2.95 0.69
CA ARG A 106 1.95 -3.36 1.81
C ARG A 106 2.81 -4.56 1.43
N SER A 107 4.12 -4.53 1.72
CA SER A 107 5.05 -5.65 1.50
C SER A 107 5.01 -6.14 0.04
N ALA A 108 4.51 -7.34 -0.22
CA ALA A 108 4.36 -7.86 -1.59
C ALA A 108 3.50 -6.93 -2.47
N GLY A 109 2.45 -6.31 -1.91
CA GLY A 109 1.61 -5.32 -2.61
C GLY A 109 2.38 -4.04 -2.96
N ALA A 110 3.28 -3.57 -2.09
CA ALA A 110 4.14 -2.42 -2.37
C ALA A 110 5.05 -2.68 -3.57
N ARG A 111 5.65 -3.88 -3.64
CA ARG A 111 6.45 -4.30 -4.79
C ARG A 111 5.66 -4.33 -6.10
N VAL A 112 4.43 -4.85 -6.06
CA VAL A 112 3.52 -4.86 -7.22
C VAL A 112 3.24 -3.43 -7.68
N ALA A 113 2.89 -2.53 -6.74
CA ALA A 113 2.62 -1.13 -7.05
C ALA A 113 3.84 -0.47 -7.72
N CYS A 114 5.05 -0.61 -7.16
CA CYS A 114 6.27 -0.06 -7.77
C CYS A 114 6.53 -0.59 -9.18
N ARG A 115 6.46 -1.92 -9.39
CA ARG A 115 6.77 -2.53 -10.71
C ARG A 115 5.79 -2.15 -11.81
N THR A 116 4.56 -1.82 -11.47
CA THR A 116 3.47 -1.62 -12.45
C THR A 116 3.02 -0.17 -12.59
N ALA A 117 3.53 0.74 -11.76
CA ALA A 117 3.06 2.12 -11.69
C ALA A 117 3.09 2.86 -13.04
N THR A 118 4.25 2.90 -13.68
CA THR A 118 4.44 3.59 -14.95
C THR A 118 3.57 2.97 -16.06
N GLU A 119 3.58 1.65 -16.18
CA GLU A 119 2.80 0.92 -17.19
C GLU A 119 1.29 1.20 -17.05
N LEU A 120 0.80 1.25 -15.83
CA LEU A 120 -0.62 1.46 -15.54
C LEU A 120 -1.04 2.92 -15.53
N GLY A 121 -0.10 3.86 -15.68
CA GLY A 121 -0.35 5.29 -15.61
C GLY A 121 -0.84 5.71 -14.22
N ALA A 122 -0.24 5.16 -13.17
CA ALA A 122 -0.47 5.61 -11.80
C ALA A 122 0.06 7.04 -11.63
N ALA A 123 -0.66 7.88 -10.89
CA ALA A 123 -0.23 9.24 -10.59
C ALA A 123 0.91 9.26 -9.55
N ALA A 124 0.93 8.27 -8.66
CA ALA A 124 1.93 8.15 -7.62
C ALA A 124 1.94 6.72 -7.04
N VAL A 125 2.92 6.40 -6.19
CA VAL A 125 3.03 5.13 -5.46
C VAL A 125 3.08 5.35 -3.95
N LEU A 126 2.30 4.56 -3.20
CA LEU A 126 2.40 4.41 -1.76
C LEU A 126 2.95 3.02 -1.42
N ALA A 127 4.18 2.95 -0.93
CA ALA A 127 4.85 1.72 -0.55
C ALA A 127 4.93 1.57 0.98
N LEU A 128 4.06 0.74 1.57
CA LEU A 128 4.05 0.45 3.00
C LEU A 128 4.90 -0.79 3.28
N SER A 129 5.84 -0.70 4.22
CA SER A 129 6.77 -1.79 4.57
C SER A 129 7.34 -2.46 3.31
N PHE A 130 7.96 -1.66 2.43
CA PHE A 130 8.57 -2.21 1.22
C PHE A 130 9.69 -3.18 1.60
N PRO A 131 9.65 -4.45 1.16
CA PRO A 131 10.65 -5.43 1.57
C PRO A 131 11.91 -5.28 0.72
N LEU A 132 12.81 -4.37 1.10
CA LEU A 132 14.03 -4.04 0.37
C LEU A 132 14.88 -5.29 0.06
N HIS A 133 14.91 -6.25 0.99
CA HIS A 133 15.56 -7.55 0.81
C HIS A 133 14.88 -8.60 1.70
N PRO A 134 15.12 -9.91 1.49
CA PRO A 134 14.73 -10.93 2.47
C PRO A 134 15.52 -10.77 3.77
N PRO A 135 14.94 -11.08 4.94
CA PRO A 135 15.65 -10.99 6.22
C PRO A 135 17.00 -11.72 6.19
N GLY A 136 18.07 -11.02 6.62
CA GLY A 136 19.43 -11.55 6.66
C GLY A 136 20.07 -11.79 5.29
N LYS A 137 19.52 -11.24 4.21
CA LYS A 137 20.04 -11.41 2.83
C LYS A 137 20.06 -10.08 2.08
N PRO A 138 20.84 -9.08 2.55
CA PRO A 138 20.88 -7.76 1.92
C PRO A 138 21.42 -7.80 0.48
N GLU A 139 22.22 -8.81 0.13
CA GLU A 139 22.69 -9.04 -1.25
C GLU A 139 21.57 -9.37 -2.24
N LYS A 140 20.37 -9.74 -1.75
CA LYS A 140 19.17 -9.96 -2.57
C LYS A 140 18.27 -8.74 -2.59
N SER A 141 18.88 -7.58 -2.82
CA SER A 141 18.19 -6.30 -2.88
C SER A 141 17.09 -6.30 -3.95
N ARG A 142 16.02 -5.56 -3.65
CA ARG A 142 14.89 -5.26 -4.55
C ARG A 142 14.76 -3.76 -4.80
N ALA A 143 15.84 -3.03 -4.53
CA ALA A 143 15.90 -1.58 -4.72
C ALA A 143 15.50 -1.16 -6.14
N ASP A 144 15.87 -1.94 -7.15
CA ASP A 144 15.53 -1.67 -8.55
C ASP A 144 14.01 -1.57 -8.79
N GLU A 145 13.20 -2.35 -8.05
CA GLU A 145 11.74 -2.25 -8.16
C GLU A 145 11.21 -0.92 -7.60
N LEU A 146 11.79 -0.43 -6.52
CA LEU A 146 11.44 0.86 -5.90
C LEU A 146 11.91 2.03 -6.77
N LEU A 147 13.19 2.02 -7.15
CA LEU A 147 13.81 3.07 -7.96
C LEU A 147 13.20 3.16 -9.36
N GLY A 148 12.70 2.03 -9.88
CA GLY A 148 12.05 1.93 -11.18
C GLY A 148 10.57 2.30 -11.19
N SER A 149 9.98 2.78 -10.09
CA SER A 149 8.56 3.15 -10.04
C SER A 149 8.16 4.25 -11.06
N GLY A 150 9.09 5.19 -11.33
CA GLY A 150 8.95 6.21 -12.37
C GLY A 150 7.91 7.30 -12.11
N VAL A 151 7.34 7.34 -10.89
CA VAL A 151 6.34 8.32 -10.45
C VAL A 151 6.65 8.77 -9.01
N PRO A 152 6.10 9.90 -8.53
CA PRO A 152 6.23 10.32 -7.13
C PRO A 152 5.91 9.16 -6.19
N THR A 153 6.80 8.85 -5.26
CA THR A 153 6.69 7.67 -4.41
C THR A 153 6.92 8.03 -2.95
N LEU A 154 6.01 7.60 -2.07
CA LEU A 154 6.19 7.61 -0.62
C LEU A 154 6.45 6.19 -0.13
N VAL A 155 7.55 6.00 0.59
CA VAL A 155 7.84 4.80 1.37
C VAL A 155 7.55 5.09 2.85
N VAL A 156 6.71 4.29 3.47
CA VAL A 156 6.53 4.30 4.93
C VAL A 156 7.10 3.01 5.47
N GLN A 157 8.14 3.10 6.30
CA GLN A 157 8.96 1.96 6.70
C GLN A 157 9.11 1.86 8.21
N GLY A 158 9.01 0.64 8.74
CA GLY A 158 9.26 0.38 10.15
C GLY A 158 10.74 0.49 10.50
N GLY A 159 11.09 1.20 11.59
CA GLY A 159 12.48 1.38 12.05
C GLY A 159 13.18 0.08 12.42
N ASN A 160 12.42 -0.96 12.77
CA ASN A 160 12.92 -2.30 13.11
C ASN A 160 12.51 -3.38 12.08
N ASP A 161 12.18 -2.99 10.86
CA ASP A 161 11.77 -3.94 9.83
C ASP A 161 12.96 -4.82 9.38
N PRO A 162 12.91 -6.16 9.58
CA PRO A 162 13.98 -7.05 9.17
C PRO A 162 14.12 -7.23 7.65
N PHE A 163 13.16 -6.73 6.86
CA PHE A 163 13.20 -6.72 5.41
C PHE A 163 13.88 -5.47 4.83
N GLY A 164 14.46 -4.63 5.66
CA GLY A 164 15.17 -3.40 5.35
C GLY A 164 14.75 -2.27 6.28
N LYS A 165 15.69 -1.78 7.09
CA LYS A 165 15.49 -0.59 7.94
C LYS A 165 15.61 0.67 7.09
N PRO A 166 15.03 1.81 7.52
CA PRO A 166 15.14 3.08 6.79
C PRO A 166 16.56 3.45 6.36
N ALA A 167 17.55 3.24 7.22
CA ALA A 167 18.96 3.54 6.94
C ALA A 167 19.61 2.63 5.85
N GLU A 168 18.96 1.53 5.46
CA GLU A 168 19.47 0.61 4.44
C GLU A 168 18.95 0.96 3.03
N TYR A 169 18.00 1.92 2.93
CA TYR A 169 17.44 2.34 1.67
C TYR A 169 18.42 3.19 0.87
N PRO A 170 18.62 2.91 -0.44
CA PRO A 170 19.49 3.72 -1.27
C PRO A 170 18.89 5.12 -1.49
N GLU A 171 19.72 6.10 -1.78
CA GLU A 171 19.25 7.38 -2.27
C GLU A 171 18.44 7.18 -3.58
N GLY A 172 17.34 7.93 -3.73
CA GLY A 172 16.46 7.79 -4.89
C GLY A 172 15.34 8.81 -4.92
N PRO A 173 14.56 8.84 -6.00
CA PRO A 173 13.47 9.80 -6.20
C PRO A 173 12.20 9.40 -5.45
N TYR A 174 12.28 9.19 -4.16
CA TYR A 174 11.16 8.88 -3.28
C TYR A 174 11.31 9.58 -1.93
N GLU A 175 10.20 9.80 -1.25
CA GLU A 175 10.18 10.20 0.14
C GLU A 175 10.16 8.97 1.03
N LEU A 176 10.88 9.01 2.16
CA LEU A 176 10.95 7.93 3.14
C LEU A 176 10.54 8.45 4.51
N VAL A 177 9.52 7.84 5.08
CA VAL A 177 9.06 8.13 6.45
C VAL A 177 9.27 6.90 7.32
N GLU A 178 10.02 7.07 8.40
CA GLU A 178 10.24 6.04 9.42
C GLU A 178 9.08 6.03 10.42
N ILE A 179 8.58 4.81 10.73
CA ILE A 179 7.75 4.56 11.90
C ILE A 179 8.64 3.98 13.00
N PRO A 180 8.98 4.77 14.03
CA PRO A 180 9.91 4.34 15.07
C PRO A 180 9.46 3.03 15.72
N TYR A 181 10.42 2.15 16.01
CA TYR A 181 10.21 0.82 16.62
C TYR A 181 9.34 -0.15 15.82
N GLY A 182 8.71 0.26 14.73
CA GLY A 182 7.81 -0.58 13.93
C GLY A 182 8.56 -1.76 13.28
N ASP A 183 7.99 -2.95 13.39
CA ASP A 183 8.43 -4.12 12.62
C ASP A 183 7.84 -4.11 11.20
N HIS A 184 8.01 -5.20 10.44
CA HIS A 184 7.43 -5.37 9.09
C HIS A 184 5.90 -5.29 9.05
N SER A 185 5.25 -5.37 10.18
CA SER A 185 3.79 -5.25 10.35
C SER A 185 3.39 -3.96 11.06
N PHE A 186 4.34 -3.03 11.22
CA PHE A 186 4.21 -1.84 12.04
C PHE A 186 3.77 -2.14 13.48
N ASN A 187 4.04 -3.37 13.98
CA ASN A 187 3.87 -3.64 15.40
C ASN A 187 5.00 -2.97 16.18
N VAL A 188 4.62 -2.36 17.28
CA VAL A 188 5.55 -1.68 18.19
C VAL A 188 5.66 -2.49 19.49
N PRO A 189 6.88 -2.72 20.02
CA PRO A 189 7.06 -3.40 21.30
C PRO A 189 6.32 -2.68 22.44
N LYS A 190 5.67 -3.43 23.32
CA LYS A 190 4.90 -2.86 24.47
C LYS A 190 5.70 -1.91 25.37
N ARG A 191 7.04 -2.07 25.40
CA ARG A 191 7.97 -1.25 26.20
C ARG A 191 8.58 -0.07 25.43
N ALA A 192 8.21 0.11 24.17
CA ALA A 192 8.68 1.27 23.41
C ALA A 192 8.02 2.54 23.92
N GLU A 193 8.66 3.68 23.70
CA GLU A 193 8.10 5.00 24.03
C GLU A 193 6.91 5.37 23.16
N LEU A 194 6.85 4.83 21.93
CA LEU A 194 5.74 4.99 21.01
C LEU A 194 4.70 3.88 21.22
N GLY A 195 3.42 4.26 21.38
CA GLY A 195 2.30 3.32 21.44
C GLY A 195 1.87 2.78 20.06
N GLN A 196 1.17 1.64 20.05
CA GLN A 196 0.70 1.05 18.80
C GLN A 196 -0.26 1.97 18.03
N ASP A 197 -1.17 2.64 18.73
CA ASP A 197 -2.14 3.54 18.10
C ASP A 197 -1.46 4.81 17.56
N GLU A 198 -0.42 5.28 18.25
CA GLU A 198 0.40 6.41 17.79
C GLU A 198 1.19 6.04 16.54
N ALA A 199 1.75 4.83 16.47
CA ALA A 199 2.43 4.34 15.26
C ALA A 199 1.47 4.33 14.06
N VAL A 200 0.24 3.86 14.25
CA VAL A 200 -0.79 3.87 13.19
C VAL A 200 -1.18 5.30 12.82
N ALA A 201 -1.29 6.21 13.80
CA ALA A 201 -1.57 7.63 13.55
C ALA A 201 -0.45 8.30 12.73
N LEU A 202 0.82 8.00 13.02
CA LEU A 202 1.95 8.49 12.23
C LEU A 202 1.88 8.05 10.77
N ILE A 203 1.48 6.79 10.50
CA ILE A 203 1.28 6.28 9.13
C ILE A 203 0.21 7.12 8.42
N THR A 204 -0.96 7.30 9.03
CA THR A 204 -2.06 8.05 8.40
C THR A 204 -1.71 9.52 8.21
N GLN A 205 -1.00 10.14 9.15
CA GLN A 205 -0.52 11.53 9.05
C GLN A 205 0.49 11.69 7.91
N ALA A 206 1.48 10.82 7.82
CA ALA A 206 2.48 10.83 6.76
C ALA A 206 1.83 10.72 5.37
N VAL A 207 0.93 9.75 5.19
CA VAL A 207 0.23 9.53 3.93
C VAL A 207 -0.68 10.70 3.58
N THR A 208 -1.43 11.23 4.54
CA THR A 208 -2.31 12.39 4.32
C THR A 208 -1.52 13.63 3.94
N GLY A 209 -0.41 13.89 4.65
CA GLY A 209 0.49 15.03 4.36
C GLY A 209 1.08 14.95 2.97
N TRP A 210 1.59 13.79 2.60
CA TRP A 210 2.16 13.55 1.29
C TRP A 210 1.14 13.72 0.15
N ILE A 211 -0.08 13.16 0.29
CA ILE A 211 -1.13 13.32 -0.73
C ILE A 211 -1.55 14.79 -0.89
N LYS A 212 -1.51 15.60 0.18
CA LYS A 212 -1.72 17.05 0.05
C LYS A 212 -0.68 17.69 -0.85
N GLY A 213 0.60 17.34 -0.69
CA GLY A 213 1.68 17.81 -1.57
C GLY A 213 1.47 17.45 -3.04
N LEU A 214 0.91 16.27 -3.34
CA LEU A 214 0.60 15.86 -4.72
C LEU A 214 -0.46 16.73 -5.42
N ARG A 215 -1.30 17.46 -4.67
CA ARG A 215 -2.31 18.40 -5.24
C ARG A 215 -1.72 19.71 -5.66
N GLU A 216 -0.54 20.05 -5.17
CA GLU A 216 0.11 21.35 -5.36
C GLU A 216 1.12 21.31 -6.52
N CYS A 217 1.38 20.10 -7.05
CA CYS A 217 2.26 19.87 -8.22
C CYS A 217 1.44 19.74 -9.51
#